data_54401e821871b93d62222c253fc114ac
#
_entry.id   54401e821871b93d62222c253fc114ac
#
_cell.length_a   1.000
_cell.length_b   1.000
_cell.length_c   1.000
_cell.angle_alpha   90.00
_cell.angle_beta   90.00
_cell.angle_gamma   90.00
#
_symmetry.space_group_name_H-M   'P 1'
#
loop_
_entity.id
_entity.type
_entity.pdbx_description
1 polymer ?
#
loop_
_entity_poly.entity_id
_entity_poly.type
_entity_poly.pdbx_seq_one_letter_code
_entity_poly.pdbx_strand_id
1 'polypeptide(L)'
;MRYLMGPEIESQVDIKKELLRNGILERQRKAKKPSNKANYYVQTLNAFDIETTRLDLDPDPNQHDYHSFMYVWQWQIGTDVTIIGRTWEEFNQLIEILTKVLYDISETEQLPVIPHLVCFIHNASFEFAFLAGVYHFQPEEGFFREVRKPIYFEMYKCIEFRCSYMQTNMSLAKLTKQYGVPVKLSGQKFDYDKIRFPWTPLTDYELDYACTDVASLVEVMRIRMEKDCDNLQTLPLTSTGYVRRDVRQALKPLYLQIRDILPDEDQYRLLRKAFRGGNTHCAKEYSRKLLTNVYSYDMASCYPAQQLTKQYPISKFRWIDDRLTLDRIIRFLKLNYAVVGLYEFTGLRLKNKHTRIPYISLARTESVEFVADNGRLLTAGFSRMALTEIDLEIVLQQYEFDMIDIKSAMVAQKGYLPEEYKDVIRKYYHNKTVLKGTQDPDEQYLYMKDKEKLNAIYGMCAQDPIHADIQYNDGVWTVSNYNRPKEVIAKTLLSAKFPYQWGVY
;
A
#
# COMPACT_ATOMS: atom_id res chain seq x y z
N MET A 1 -12.93 -20.59 -22.48
CA MET A 1 -12.34 -21.58 -23.39
C MET A 1 -10.88 -21.77 -22.98
N ARG A 2 -10.37 -22.99 -22.84
CA ARG A 2 -8.98 -23.26 -22.39
C ARG A 2 -8.12 -23.68 -23.57
N TYR A 3 -6.89 -23.19 -23.60
CA TYR A 3 -5.89 -23.57 -24.60
C TYR A 3 -4.59 -23.99 -23.88
N LEU A 4 -4.08 -25.15 -24.20
CA LEU A 4 -2.73 -25.55 -23.76
C LEU A 4 -1.70 -24.87 -24.66
N MET A 5 -0.66 -24.31 -24.01
CA MET A 5 0.44 -23.69 -24.75
C MET A 5 1.21 -24.74 -25.56
N GLY A 6 1.51 -24.40 -26.78
CA GLY A 6 2.27 -25.24 -27.70
C GLY A 6 2.60 -24.48 -28.99
N PRO A 7 3.34 -25.09 -29.92
CA PRO A 7 3.79 -24.41 -31.14
C PRO A 7 2.64 -23.84 -32.02
N GLU A 8 1.42 -24.35 -31.82
CA GLU A 8 0.26 -23.99 -32.65
C GLU A 8 -0.70 -23.01 -31.96
N ILE A 9 -0.32 -22.37 -30.85
CA ILE A 9 -1.25 -21.51 -30.10
C ILE A 9 -1.80 -20.37 -30.97
N GLU A 10 -1.00 -19.79 -31.84
CA GLU A 10 -1.42 -18.72 -32.75
C GLU A 10 -2.44 -19.18 -33.78
N SER A 11 -2.47 -20.47 -34.14
CA SER A 11 -3.49 -21.06 -35.03
C SER A 11 -4.80 -21.39 -34.30
N GLN A 12 -4.72 -21.59 -32.96
CA GLN A 12 -5.87 -21.95 -32.13
C GLN A 12 -6.58 -20.70 -31.61
N VAL A 13 -5.86 -19.59 -31.37
CA VAL A 13 -6.37 -18.34 -30.79
C VAL A 13 -5.90 -17.15 -31.61
N ASP A 14 -6.83 -16.38 -32.13
CA ASP A 14 -6.52 -15.06 -32.71
C ASP A 14 -6.29 -14.04 -31.58
N ILE A 15 -5.08 -14.04 -31.03
CA ILE A 15 -4.67 -13.19 -29.91
C ILE A 15 -4.88 -11.71 -30.21
N LYS A 16 -4.60 -11.25 -31.43
CA LYS A 16 -4.80 -9.86 -31.84
C LYS A 16 -6.28 -9.47 -31.72
N LYS A 17 -7.17 -10.31 -32.25
CA LYS A 17 -8.62 -10.09 -32.16
C LYS A 17 -9.11 -10.06 -30.72
N GLU A 18 -8.62 -10.96 -29.88
CA GLU A 18 -9.01 -11.00 -28.45
C GLU A 18 -8.52 -9.75 -27.71
N LEU A 19 -7.30 -9.32 -27.93
CA LEU A 19 -6.76 -8.10 -27.30
C LEU A 19 -7.50 -6.83 -27.76
N LEU A 20 -7.91 -6.76 -29.02
CA LEU A 20 -8.64 -5.62 -29.57
C LEU A 20 -10.15 -5.63 -29.31
N ARG A 21 -10.70 -6.69 -28.70
CA ARG A 21 -12.16 -6.84 -28.46
C ARG A 21 -12.79 -5.62 -27.79
N ASN A 22 -12.09 -5.02 -26.84
CA ASN A 22 -12.54 -3.83 -26.10
C ASN A 22 -11.92 -2.52 -26.60
N GLY A 23 -11.19 -2.57 -27.73
CA GLY A 23 -10.55 -1.43 -28.35
C GLY A 23 -9.28 -0.95 -27.62
N ILE A 24 -8.83 0.22 -28.01
CA ILE A 24 -7.61 0.87 -27.51
C ILE A 24 -7.99 2.15 -26.78
N LEU A 25 -7.45 2.34 -25.59
CA LEU A 25 -7.60 3.56 -24.80
C LEU A 25 -6.42 4.49 -25.06
N GLU A 26 -6.71 5.66 -25.61
CA GLU A 26 -5.73 6.73 -25.74
C GLU A 26 -5.70 7.57 -24.46
N ARG A 27 -4.51 7.86 -23.93
CA ARG A 27 -4.33 8.81 -22.85
C ARG A 27 -4.68 10.22 -23.33
N GLN A 28 -5.78 10.79 -22.88
CA GLN A 28 -6.08 12.19 -23.11
C GLN A 28 -4.96 13.07 -22.56
N ARG A 29 -4.21 13.74 -23.41
CA ARG A 29 -3.18 14.69 -23.03
C ARG A 29 -3.79 15.86 -22.27
N LYS A 30 -3.43 16.05 -21.02
CA LYS A 30 -3.53 17.38 -20.40
C LYS A 30 -2.53 18.29 -21.11
N ALA A 31 -3.03 19.12 -21.99
CA ALA A 31 -2.33 19.88 -23.02
C ALA A 31 -1.34 20.93 -22.50
N LYS A 32 -0.32 20.63 -21.69
CA LYS A 32 0.70 21.64 -21.31
C LYS A 32 2.09 21.11 -20.95
N LYS A 33 2.41 19.83 -21.10
CA LYS A 33 3.79 19.37 -20.86
C LYS A 33 4.27 18.46 -21.98
N PRO A 34 5.35 18.86 -22.71
CA PRO A 34 5.95 18.05 -23.80
C PRO A 34 6.51 16.69 -23.37
N SER A 35 6.74 16.50 -22.05
CA SER A 35 7.32 15.29 -21.47
C SER A 35 6.32 14.15 -21.20
N ASN A 36 5.03 14.37 -21.37
CA ASN A 36 4.04 13.30 -21.20
C ASN A 36 3.94 12.55 -22.52
N LYS A 37 4.70 11.49 -22.68
CA LYS A 37 4.49 10.50 -23.75
C LYS A 37 3.03 10.05 -23.69
N ALA A 38 2.35 10.04 -24.83
CA ALA A 38 1.03 9.46 -24.92
C ALA A 38 1.18 7.95 -24.70
N ASN A 39 0.51 7.43 -23.68
CA ASN A 39 0.42 5.99 -23.49
C ASN A 39 -0.92 5.53 -24.06
N TYR A 40 -0.88 4.43 -24.76
CA TYR A 40 -2.05 3.73 -25.27
C TYR A 40 -2.16 2.41 -24.52
N TYR A 41 -3.38 1.96 -24.28
CA TYR A 41 -3.62 0.69 -23.58
C TYR A 41 -4.60 -0.14 -24.40
N VAL A 42 -4.31 -1.40 -24.62
CA VAL A 42 -5.35 -2.36 -25.01
C VAL A 42 -6.30 -2.53 -23.83
N GLN A 43 -7.62 -2.36 -24.06
CA GLN A 43 -8.59 -2.31 -22.97
C GLN A 43 -9.07 -3.69 -22.52
N THR A 44 -8.75 -4.74 -23.24
CA THR A 44 -9.03 -6.10 -22.80
C THR A 44 -8.19 -6.42 -21.56
N LEU A 45 -8.87 -6.79 -20.49
CA LEU A 45 -8.21 -7.09 -19.21
C LEU A 45 -7.53 -8.46 -19.30
N ASN A 46 -6.37 -8.56 -18.68
CA ASN A 46 -5.63 -9.81 -18.57
C ASN A 46 -5.31 -10.11 -17.11
N ALA A 47 -5.14 -11.38 -16.78
CA ALA A 47 -4.64 -11.82 -15.48
C ALA A 47 -3.66 -12.97 -15.66
N PHE A 48 -2.71 -13.06 -14.73
CA PHE A 48 -1.69 -14.10 -14.69
C PHE A 48 -1.54 -14.62 -13.27
N ASP A 49 -1.31 -15.93 -13.16
CA ASP A 49 -1.06 -16.60 -11.89
C ASP A 49 -0.22 -17.86 -12.13
N ILE A 50 0.41 -18.40 -11.07
CA ILE A 50 1.21 -19.61 -11.12
C ILE A 50 0.84 -20.55 -9.98
N GLU A 51 0.94 -21.87 -10.23
CA GLU A 51 0.88 -22.87 -9.19
C GLU A 51 2.26 -23.50 -8.99
N THR A 52 2.60 -23.71 -7.73
CA THR A 52 3.93 -24.19 -7.35
C THR A 52 3.88 -25.43 -6.49
N THR A 53 4.94 -26.21 -6.58
CA THR A 53 5.22 -27.31 -5.67
C THR A 53 6.40 -26.95 -4.77
N ARG A 54 6.36 -27.46 -3.54
CA ARG A 54 7.46 -27.35 -2.59
C ARG A 54 8.12 -28.71 -2.40
N LEU A 55 9.41 -28.74 -2.60
CA LEU A 55 10.22 -29.95 -2.43
C LEU A 55 11.25 -29.70 -1.32
N ASP A 56 11.37 -30.64 -0.41
CA ASP A 56 12.44 -30.67 0.58
C ASP A 56 13.61 -31.43 -0.02
N LEU A 57 14.74 -30.79 -0.16
CA LEU A 57 15.96 -31.38 -0.71
C LEU A 57 16.95 -31.84 0.38
N ASP A 58 16.67 -31.57 1.66
CA ASP A 58 17.53 -32.06 2.74
C ASP A 58 17.33 -33.56 2.96
N PRO A 59 18.39 -34.36 2.93
CA PRO A 59 18.31 -35.79 3.22
C PRO A 59 18.12 -36.13 4.70
N ASP A 60 18.35 -35.15 5.62
CA ASP A 60 18.12 -35.32 7.06
C ASP A 60 16.67 -34.96 7.40
N PRO A 61 15.83 -35.85 7.91
CA PRO A 61 14.44 -35.60 8.24
C PRO A 61 14.25 -34.58 9.38
N ASN A 62 15.31 -34.18 10.09
CA ASN A 62 15.28 -33.17 11.13
C ASN A 62 15.74 -31.79 10.64
N GLN A 63 16.21 -31.71 9.40
CA GLN A 63 16.57 -30.47 8.72
C GLN A 63 15.67 -30.29 7.51
N HIS A 64 15.52 -29.07 7.03
CA HIS A 64 14.67 -28.79 5.88
C HIS A 64 15.36 -27.81 4.95
N ASP A 65 15.52 -28.20 3.69
CA ASP A 65 15.96 -27.35 2.59
C ASP A 65 14.86 -27.29 1.52
N TYR A 66 13.94 -26.38 1.73
CA TYR A 66 12.75 -26.28 0.89
C TYR A 66 12.97 -25.43 -0.35
N HIS A 67 12.76 -26.02 -1.50
CA HIS A 67 12.73 -25.37 -2.79
C HIS A 67 11.34 -25.38 -3.38
N SER A 68 10.92 -24.24 -3.93
CA SER A 68 9.65 -24.12 -4.63
C SER A 68 9.89 -23.90 -6.12
N PHE A 69 9.13 -24.60 -6.95
CA PHE A 69 9.18 -24.43 -8.40
C PHE A 69 7.77 -24.44 -8.99
N MET A 70 7.59 -23.69 -10.07
CA MET A 70 6.36 -23.63 -10.83
C MET A 70 6.16 -24.92 -11.61
N TYR A 71 4.93 -25.46 -11.59
CA TYR A 71 4.55 -26.63 -12.38
C TYR A 71 3.43 -26.34 -13.39
N VAL A 72 2.72 -25.22 -13.24
CA VAL A 72 1.72 -24.70 -14.19
C VAL A 72 1.59 -23.19 -14.01
N TRP A 73 1.47 -22.49 -15.10
CA TRP A 73 1.05 -21.09 -15.15
C TRP A 73 -0.18 -20.94 -16.02
N GLN A 74 -0.96 -19.91 -15.74
CA GLN A 74 -2.16 -19.59 -16.47
C GLN A 74 -2.23 -18.09 -16.80
N TRP A 75 -2.67 -17.79 -18.03
CA TRP A 75 -2.88 -16.44 -18.53
C TRP A 75 -4.29 -16.30 -19.06
N GLN A 76 -5.06 -15.36 -18.50
CA GLN A 76 -6.41 -15.04 -18.95
C GLN A 76 -6.38 -13.83 -19.88
N ILE A 77 -7.04 -13.94 -21.04
CA ILE A 77 -7.32 -12.81 -21.94
C ILE A 77 -8.83 -12.57 -21.97
N GLY A 78 -9.26 -11.41 -21.50
CA GLY A 78 -10.69 -11.11 -21.36
C GLY A 78 -11.41 -12.13 -20.49
N THR A 79 -12.68 -12.41 -20.83
CA THR A 79 -13.53 -13.37 -20.09
C THR A 79 -13.49 -14.78 -20.65
N ASP A 80 -12.98 -14.98 -21.87
CA ASP A 80 -13.25 -16.17 -22.66
C ASP A 80 -12.04 -17.07 -22.90
N VAL A 81 -10.83 -16.51 -22.86
CA VAL A 81 -9.61 -17.23 -23.26
C VAL A 81 -8.68 -17.40 -22.08
N THR A 82 -8.41 -18.66 -21.71
CA THR A 82 -7.36 -19.01 -20.75
C THR A 82 -6.30 -19.84 -21.44
N ILE A 83 -5.05 -19.39 -21.39
CA ILE A 83 -3.87 -20.10 -21.90
C ILE A 83 -3.15 -20.70 -20.71
N ILE A 84 -2.75 -21.97 -20.82
CA ILE A 84 -2.10 -22.74 -19.76
C ILE A 84 -0.77 -23.24 -20.29
N GLY A 85 0.30 -23.04 -19.54
CA GLY A 85 1.62 -23.59 -19.84
C GLY A 85 2.23 -24.26 -18.61
N ARG A 86 3.24 -25.06 -18.87
CA ARG A 86 3.88 -25.93 -17.90
C ARG A 86 5.35 -25.56 -17.64
N THR A 87 5.96 -24.81 -18.53
CA THR A 87 7.38 -24.43 -18.46
C THR A 87 7.57 -22.93 -18.62
N TRP A 88 8.72 -22.44 -18.20
CA TRP A 88 9.07 -21.02 -18.39
C TRP A 88 9.42 -20.71 -19.85
N GLU A 89 9.84 -21.69 -20.62
CA GLU A 89 10.06 -21.56 -22.06
C GLU A 89 8.74 -21.25 -22.78
N GLU A 90 7.66 -21.98 -22.44
CA GLU A 90 6.32 -21.73 -22.96
C GLU A 90 5.82 -20.34 -22.53
N PHE A 91 6.09 -19.91 -21.30
CA PHE A 91 5.76 -18.58 -20.83
C PHE A 91 6.48 -17.49 -21.67
N ASN A 92 7.79 -17.64 -21.88
CA ASN A 92 8.57 -16.71 -22.70
C ASN A 92 8.05 -16.66 -24.13
N GLN A 93 7.68 -17.78 -24.72
CA GLN A 93 7.04 -17.84 -26.04
C GLN A 93 5.74 -17.02 -26.08
N LEU A 94 4.87 -17.18 -25.06
CA LEU A 94 3.65 -16.38 -24.96
C LEU A 94 3.96 -14.89 -24.86
N ILE A 95 4.93 -14.49 -24.04
CA ILE A 95 5.33 -13.09 -23.87
C ILE A 95 5.86 -12.52 -25.19
N GLU A 96 6.65 -13.29 -25.96
CA GLU A 96 7.13 -12.89 -27.30
C GLU A 96 5.99 -12.73 -28.29
N ILE A 97 5.02 -13.65 -28.31
CA ILE A 97 3.81 -13.56 -29.15
C ILE A 97 3.00 -12.30 -28.78
N LEU A 98 2.73 -12.09 -27.50
CA LEU A 98 2.00 -10.90 -27.03
C LEU A 98 2.71 -9.61 -27.41
N THR A 99 4.03 -9.56 -27.23
CA THR A 99 4.84 -8.42 -27.62
C THR A 99 4.77 -8.15 -29.11
N LYS A 100 4.93 -9.17 -29.93
CA LYS A 100 4.84 -9.07 -31.41
C LYS A 100 3.44 -8.59 -31.83
N VAL A 101 2.38 -9.11 -31.22
CA VAL A 101 1.00 -8.67 -31.49
C VAL A 101 0.81 -7.20 -31.12
N LEU A 102 1.37 -6.72 -30.01
CA LEU A 102 1.28 -5.30 -29.63
C LEU A 102 2.03 -4.38 -30.61
N TYR A 103 3.14 -4.82 -31.16
CA TYR A 103 3.84 -4.12 -32.26
C TYR A 103 2.97 -4.06 -33.51
N ASP A 104 2.39 -5.19 -33.93
CA ASP A 104 1.49 -5.27 -35.09
C ASP A 104 0.24 -4.40 -34.90
N ILE A 105 -0.34 -4.36 -33.69
CA ILE A 105 -1.42 -3.43 -33.35
C ILE A 105 -0.96 -1.97 -33.52
N SER A 106 0.23 -1.62 -33.03
CA SER A 106 0.76 -0.27 -33.16
C SER A 106 0.89 0.17 -34.62
N GLU A 107 1.37 -0.71 -35.48
CA GLU A 107 1.50 -0.45 -36.93
C GLU A 107 0.14 -0.35 -37.61
N THR A 108 -0.76 -1.31 -37.37
CA THR A 108 -2.09 -1.37 -38.02
C THR A 108 -2.97 -0.19 -37.62
N GLU A 109 -2.97 0.19 -36.34
CA GLU A 109 -3.74 1.31 -35.78
C GLU A 109 -3.01 2.66 -35.89
N GLN A 110 -1.82 2.68 -36.53
CA GLN A 110 -0.98 3.88 -36.72
C GLN A 110 -0.72 4.64 -35.41
N LEU A 111 -0.45 3.90 -34.31
CA LEU A 111 -0.18 4.50 -33.01
C LEU A 111 1.26 5.06 -32.97
N PRO A 112 1.49 6.21 -32.30
CA PRO A 112 2.82 6.82 -32.20
C PRO A 112 3.76 6.07 -31.24
N VAL A 113 3.24 5.13 -30.46
CA VAL A 113 3.96 4.27 -29.51
C VAL A 113 3.25 2.93 -29.38
N ILE A 114 3.98 1.91 -28.97
CA ILE A 114 3.42 0.58 -28.71
C ILE A 114 2.40 0.69 -27.56
N PRO A 115 1.18 0.15 -27.70
CA PRO A 115 0.20 0.15 -26.64
C PRO A 115 0.62 -0.79 -25.50
N HIS A 116 0.30 -0.41 -24.28
CA HIS A 116 0.53 -1.28 -23.13
C HIS A 116 -0.60 -2.32 -23.01
N LEU A 117 -0.22 -3.54 -22.69
CA LEU A 117 -1.09 -4.60 -22.20
C LEU A 117 -0.99 -4.63 -20.69
N VAL A 118 -2.12 -4.51 -19.99
CA VAL A 118 -2.16 -4.60 -18.53
C VAL A 118 -2.61 -5.99 -18.11
N CYS A 119 -1.78 -6.64 -17.32
CA CYS A 119 -2.03 -7.93 -16.73
C CYS A 119 -2.12 -7.81 -15.21
N PHE A 120 -3.21 -8.28 -14.61
CA PHE A 120 -3.38 -8.27 -13.15
C PHE A 120 -2.82 -9.55 -12.54
N ILE A 121 -2.13 -9.39 -11.42
CA ILE A 121 -1.67 -10.48 -10.56
C ILE A 121 -2.22 -10.24 -9.16
N HIS A 122 -2.68 -11.31 -8.50
CA HIS A 122 -3.16 -11.19 -7.12
C HIS A 122 -2.05 -11.55 -6.13
N ASN A 123 -1.50 -10.53 -5.42
CA ASN A 123 -0.32 -10.66 -4.56
C ASN A 123 0.98 -10.88 -5.33
N ALA A 124 1.23 -10.05 -6.31
CA ALA A 124 2.35 -10.10 -7.25
C ALA A 124 3.76 -10.26 -6.63
N SER A 125 3.89 -10.24 -5.30
CA SER A 125 5.15 -10.53 -4.60
C SER A 125 5.62 -11.96 -4.80
N PHE A 126 4.69 -12.87 -4.96
CA PHE A 126 4.98 -14.30 -5.17
C PHE A 126 5.44 -14.54 -6.60
N GLU A 127 4.65 -14.14 -7.57
CA GLU A 127 4.94 -14.34 -8.99
C GLU A 127 6.20 -13.58 -9.42
N PHE A 128 6.40 -12.36 -8.91
CA PHE A 128 7.61 -11.58 -9.19
C PHE A 128 8.89 -12.31 -8.78
N ALA A 129 8.88 -13.05 -7.67
CA ALA A 129 10.05 -13.80 -7.23
C ALA A 129 10.47 -14.91 -8.23
N PHE A 130 9.50 -15.52 -8.92
CA PHE A 130 9.76 -16.49 -9.98
C PHE A 130 10.12 -15.82 -11.30
N LEU A 131 9.36 -14.80 -11.70
CA LEU A 131 9.60 -14.06 -12.94
C LEU A 131 10.97 -13.38 -12.96
N ALA A 132 11.48 -12.94 -11.80
CA ALA A 132 12.82 -12.39 -11.65
C ALA A 132 13.95 -13.40 -11.93
N GLY A 133 13.66 -14.71 -11.93
CA GLY A 133 14.58 -15.75 -12.38
C GLY A 133 14.49 -16.07 -13.87
N VAL A 134 13.52 -15.48 -14.57
CA VAL A 134 13.22 -15.77 -15.98
C VAL A 134 13.45 -14.58 -16.88
N TYR A 135 13.29 -13.38 -16.36
CA TYR A 135 13.43 -12.12 -17.06
C TYR A 135 14.41 -11.18 -16.33
N HIS A 136 15.31 -10.54 -17.06
CA HIS A 136 16.29 -9.59 -16.53
C HIS A 136 15.66 -8.19 -16.41
N PHE A 137 15.00 -7.94 -15.27
CA PHE A 137 14.39 -6.64 -15.01
C PHE A 137 15.42 -5.52 -14.88
N GLN A 138 15.16 -4.41 -15.55
CA GLN A 138 15.91 -3.17 -15.38
C GLN A 138 15.33 -2.34 -14.20
N PRO A 139 16.13 -1.47 -13.57
CA PRO A 139 15.69 -0.68 -12.43
C PRO A 139 14.41 0.15 -12.65
N GLU A 140 14.20 0.63 -13.87
CA GLU A 140 13.03 1.42 -14.26
C GLU A 140 11.76 0.61 -14.57
N GLU A 141 11.88 -0.71 -14.71
CA GLU A 141 10.78 -1.61 -15.07
C GLU A 141 9.95 -2.06 -13.85
N GLY A 142 10.26 -1.57 -12.65
CA GLY A 142 9.52 -1.91 -11.45
C GLY A 142 9.26 -0.72 -10.53
N PHE A 143 8.10 -0.75 -9.87
CA PHE A 143 7.75 0.17 -8.79
C PHE A 143 7.35 -0.61 -7.55
N PHE A 144 8.18 -0.53 -6.53
CA PHE A 144 8.08 -1.35 -5.33
C PHE A 144 7.72 -0.51 -4.10
N ARG A 145 6.82 -1.03 -3.28
CA ARG A 145 6.49 -0.43 -1.98
C ARG A 145 7.58 -0.71 -0.95
N GLU A 146 8.08 -1.91 -0.94
CA GLU A 146 9.15 -2.45 -0.10
C GLU A 146 9.92 -3.48 -0.92
N VAL A 147 11.06 -3.91 -0.44
CA VAL A 147 11.81 -5.03 -1.04
C VAL A 147 10.86 -6.22 -1.23
N ARG A 148 10.85 -6.80 -2.41
CA ARG A 148 9.99 -7.92 -2.82
C ARG A 148 8.48 -7.63 -2.82
N LYS A 149 8.04 -6.36 -2.75
CA LYS A 149 6.61 -6.00 -2.80
C LYS A 149 6.32 -5.06 -3.96
N PRO A 150 6.18 -5.58 -5.18
CA PRO A 150 5.86 -4.77 -6.35
C PRO A 150 4.43 -4.22 -6.25
N ILE A 151 4.27 -2.96 -6.64
CA ILE A 151 2.97 -2.35 -6.93
C ILE A 151 2.63 -2.62 -8.39
N TYR A 152 3.62 -2.41 -9.27
CA TYR A 152 3.61 -2.85 -10.66
C TYR A 152 5.05 -3.12 -11.14
N PHE A 153 5.16 -3.89 -12.20
CA PHE A 153 6.39 -4.07 -12.97
C PHE A 153 6.03 -4.33 -14.44
N GLU A 154 6.98 -4.15 -15.32
CA GLU A 154 6.74 -4.33 -16.76
C GLU A 154 7.83 -5.18 -17.41
N MET A 155 7.45 -5.88 -18.49
CA MET A 155 8.34 -6.62 -19.37
C MET A 155 8.26 -6.01 -20.76
N TYR A 156 9.42 -5.93 -21.45
CA TYR A 156 9.54 -5.40 -22.81
C TYR A 156 8.91 -4.01 -23.01
N LYS A 157 8.78 -3.21 -21.91
CA LYS A 157 8.22 -1.85 -21.90
C LYS A 157 6.78 -1.72 -22.45
N CYS A 158 6.08 -2.82 -22.59
CA CYS A 158 4.69 -2.85 -23.10
C CYS A 158 3.77 -3.83 -22.37
N ILE A 159 4.28 -4.79 -21.62
CA ILE A 159 3.46 -5.71 -20.81
C ILE A 159 3.59 -5.30 -19.34
N GLU A 160 2.56 -4.61 -18.82
CA GLU A 160 2.53 -4.05 -17.46
C GLU A 160 1.75 -4.97 -16.52
N PHE A 161 2.41 -5.52 -15.50
CA PHE A 161 1.81 -6.31 -14.44
C PHE A 161 1.43 -5.42 -13.26
N ARG A 162 0.17 -5.50 -12.81
CA ARG A 162 -0.37 -4.73 -11.69
C ARG A 162 -0.81 -5.61 -10.55
N CYS A 163 -0.39 -5.29 -9.33
CA CYS A 163 -0.79 -6.03 -8.14
C CYS A 163 -2.21 -5.64 -7.68
N SER A 164 -3.18 -6.53 -7.85
CA SER A 164 -4.57 -6.30 -7.42
C SER A 164 -4.73 -6.37 -5.89
N TYR A 165 -3.88 -7.13 -5.18
CA TYR A 165 -3.87 -7.13 -3.72
C TYR A 165 -3.55 -5.76 -3.14
N MET A 166 -2.61 -5.01 -3.73
CA MET A 166 -2.29 -3.63 -3.30
C MET A 166 -3.48 -2.67 -3.46
N GLN A 167 -4.41 -2.97 -4.38
CA GLN A 167 -5.61 -2.17 -4.58
C GLN A 167 -6.74 -2.51 -3.60
N THR A 168 -6.75 -3.72 -3.03
CA THR A 168 -7.89 -4.25 -2.28
C THR A 168 -7.56 -4.61 -0.83
N ASN A 169 -6.33 -4.99 -0.53
CA ASN A 169 -5.88 -5.53 0.76
C ASN A 169 -6.72 -6.74 1.24
N MET A 170 -7.26 -7.52 0.31
CA MET A 170 -8.10 -8.69 0.59
C MET A 170 -7.57 -9.91 -0.16
N SER A 171 -7.78 -11.11 0.39
CA SER A 171 -7.52 -12.36 -0.36
C SER A 171 -8.47 -12.49 -1.55
N LEU A 172 -8.05 -13.18 -2.61
CA LEU A 172 -8.87 -13.39 -3.82
C LEU A 172 -10.22 -14.01 -3.48
N ALA A 173 -10.26 -15.00 -2.60
CA ALA A 173 -11.50 -15.65 -2.17
C ALA A 173 -12.50 -14.69 -1.48
N LYS A 174 -12.01 -13.72 -0.69
CA LYS A 174 -12.88 -12.68 -0.11
C LYS A 174 -13.34 -11.70 -1.17
N LEU A 175 -12.44 -11.36 -2.08
CA LEU A 175 -12.68 -10.40 -3.14
C LEU A 175 -13.74 -10.93 -4.12
N THR A 176 -13.61 -12.16 -4.61
CA THR A 176 -14.60 -12.81 -5.50
C THR A 176 -15.96 -12.92 -4.83
N LYS A 177 -16.02 -13.35 -3.57
CA LYS A 177 -17.26 -13.38 -2.78
C LYS A 177 -17.91 -12.01 -2.66
N GLN A 178 -17.13 -10.94 -2.42
CA GLN A 178 -17.64 -9.58 -2.28
C GLN A 178 -18.26 -9.06 -3.57
N TYR A 179 -17.73 -9.44 -4.73
CA TYR A 179 -18.22 -9.00 -6.03
C TYR A 179 -19.24 -9.95 -6.69
N GLY A 180 -19.64 -11.02 -5.99
CA GLY A 180 -20.59 -12.01 -6.52
C GLY A 180 -20.05 -12.80 -7.71
N VAL A 181 -18.73 -12.82 -7.91
CA VAL A 181 -18.06 -13.59 -8.94
C VAL A 181 -17.98 -15.05 -8.49
N PRO A 182 -18.03 -16.05 -9.40
CA PRO A 182 -17.82 -17.44 -9.02
C PRO A 182 -16.59 -17.59 -8.15
N VAL A 183 -16.78 -18.19 -6.99
CA VAL A 183 -15.75 -18.27 -5.95
C VAL A 183 -14.66 -19.20 -6.43
N LYS A 184 -13.40 -18.83 -6.21
CA LYS A 184 -12.24 -19.73 -6.19
C LYS A 184 -12.69 -21.08 -5.67
N LEU A 185 -12.49 -22.13 -6.43
CA LEU A 185 -12.77 -23.51 -6.01
C LEU A 185 -12.07 -23.71 -4.66
N SER A 186 -12.80 -24.18 -3.65
CA SER A 186 -12.27 -24.19 -2.29
C SER A 186 -11.04 -25.09 -2.23
N GLY A 187 -9.91 -24.56 -1.77
CA GLY A 187 -8.67 -25.31 -1.58
C GLY A 187 -8.79 -26.51 -0.62
N GLN A 188 -9.94 -26.72 0.01
CA GLN A 188 -10.22 -27.91 0.84
C GLN A 188 -10.18 -29.22 0.09
N LYS A 189 -10.38 -29.21 -1.25
CA LYS A 189 -10.27 -30.40 -2.12
C LYS A 189 -8.97 -30.44 -2.91
N PHE A 190 -8.16 -29.39 -2.83
CA PHE A 190 -6.87 -29.32 -3.51
C PHE A 190 -5.78 -29.83 -2.58
N ASP A 191 -5.11 -30.89 -2.99
CA ASP A 191 -4.00 -31.45 -2.25
C ASP A 191 -2.73 -30.63 -2.50
N TYR A 192 -2.41 -29.71 -1.58
CA TYR A 192 -1.21 -28.89 -1.65
C TYR A 192 0.09 -29.63 -1.33
N ASP A 193 -0.01 -30.80 -0.68
CA ASP A 193 1.16 -31.60 -0.30
C ASP A 193 1.60 -32.53 -1.44
N LYS A 194 0.73 -32.73 -2.44
CA LYS A 194 1.06 -33.51 -3.63
C LYS A 194 2.13 -32.81 -4.45
N ILE A 195 3.27 -33.46 -4.62
CA ILE A 195 4.36 -32.97 -5.47
C ILE A 195 3.95 -33.10 -6.94
N ARG A 196 4.01 -31.96 -7.68
CA ARG A 196 3.72 -31.87 -9.11
C ARG A 196 4.91 -31.29 -9.84
N PHE A 197 5.26 -31.90 -10.95
CA PHE A 197 6.29 -31.42 -11.87
C PHE A 197 5.65 -30.89 -13.16
N PRO A 198 6.34 -30.13 -14.00
CA PRO A 198 5.84 -29.67 -15.28
C PRO A 198 5.29 -30.78 -16.18
N TRP A 199 5.80 -31.98 -16.04
CA TRP A 199 5.35 -33.19 -16.78
C TRP A 199 4.30 -34.04 -16.05
N THR A 200 3.96 -33.73 -14.81
CA THR A 200 2.91 -34.45 -14.08
C THR A 200 1.54 -34.17 -14.72
N PRO A 201 0.78 -35.20 -15.13
CA PRO A 201 -0.57 -34.99 -15.62
C PRO A 201 -1.45 -34.27 -14.57
N LEU A 202 -2.15 -33.23 -14.98
CA LEU A 202 -3.11 -32.54 -14.16
C LEU A 202 -4.52 -33.09 -14.40
N THR A 203 -5.29 -33.21 -13.35
CA THR A 203 -6.71 -33.55 -13.41
C THR A 203 -7.51 -32.36 -13.91
N ASP A 204 -8.72 -32.60 -14.43
CA ASP A 204 -9.64 -31.51 -14.80
C ASP A 204 -9.93 -30.57 -13.65
N TYR A 205 -10.01 -31.08 -12.43
CA TYR A 205 -10.20 -30.27 -11.22
C TYR A 205 -9.01 -29.34 -10.97
N GLU A 206 -7.77 -29.82 -11.11
CA GLU A 206 -6.56 -29.01 -10.95
C GLU A 206 -6.45 -27.93 -12.01
N LEU A 207 -6.85 -28.23 -13.25
CA LEU A 207 -6.93 -27.26 -14.34
C LEU A 207 -8.05 -26.25 -14.13
N ASP A 208 -9.23 -26.67 -13.67
CA ASP A 208 -10.34 -25.77 -13.36
C ASP A 208 -9.99 -24.85 -12.20
N TYR A 209 -9.28 -25.39 -11.19
CA TYR A 209 -8.81 -24.59 -10.07
C TYR A 209 -7.89 -23.46 -10.55
N ALA A 210 -6.85 -23.76 -11.29
CA ALA A 210 -5.90 -22.79 -11.81
C ALA A 210 -6.56 -21.75 -12.73
N CYS A 211 -7.41 -22.18 -13.66
CA CYS A 211 -8.13 -21.29 -14.56
C CYS A 211 -9.10 -20.35 -13.83
N THR A 212 -9.76 -20.85 -12.78
CA THR A 212 -10.76 -20.07 -12.04
C THR A 212 -10.13 -18.87 -11.35
N ASP A 213 -8.89 -18.97 -10.87
CA ASP A 213 -8.22 -17.88 -10.18
C ASP A 213 -8.00 -16.68 -11.12
N VAL A 214 -7.48 -16.88 -12.32
CA VAL A 214 -7.26 -15.80 -13.29
C VAL A 214 -8.55 -15.27 -13.91
N ALA A 215 -9.51 -16.16 -14.22
CA ALA A 215 -10.80 -15.75 -14.76
C ALA A 215 -11.61 -14.93 -13.75
N SER A 216 -11.63 -15.36 -12.49
CA SER A 216 -12.28 -14.62 -11.39
C SER A 216 -11.62 -13.26 -11.17
N LEU A 217 -10.30 -13.17 -11.27
CA LEU A 217 -9.57 -11.91 -11.10
C LEU A 217 -9.92 -10.91 -12.20
N VAL A 218 -9.96 -11.33 -13.47
CA VAL A 218 -10.38 -10.47 -14.59
C VAL A 218 -11.81 -9.96 -14.37
N GLU A 219 -12.73 -10.83 -13.99
CA GLU A 219 -14.13 -10.45 -13.78
C GLU A 219 -14.29 -9.47 -12.60
N VAL A 220 -13.61 -9.71 -11.49
CA VAL A 220 -13.60 -8.77 -10.37
C VAL A 220 -13.06 -7.40 -10.80
N MET A 221 -11.95 -7.36 -11.54
CA MET A 221 -11.37 -6.09 -11.99
C MET A 221 -12.28 -5.37 -12.99
N ARG A 222 -12.98 -6.10 -13.87
CA ARG A 222 -13.98 -5.56 -14.79
C ARG A 222 -15.11 -4.87 -14.01
N ILE A 223 -15.72 -5.59 -13.05
CA ILE A 223 -16.82 -5.06 -12.22
C ILE A 223 -16.37 -3.83 -11.43
N ARG A 224 -15.16 -3.87 -10.85
CA ARG A 224 -14.61 -2.73 -10.11
C ARG A 224 -14.46 -1.49 -10.98
N MET A 225 -13.84 -1.65 -12.14
CA MET A 225 -13.61 -0.53 -13.08
C MET A 225 -14.94 0.06 -13.56
N GLU A 226 -15.92 -0.79 -13.88
CA GLU A 226 -17.25 -0.37 -14.28
C GLU A 226 -17.96 0.44 -13.17
N LYS A 227 -18.04 -0.11 -11.96
CA LYS A 227 -18.70 0.54 -10.81
C LYS A 227 -18.00 1.83 -10.35
N ASP A 228 -16.68 1.89 -10.44
CA ASP A 228 -15.89 3.09 -10.09
C ASP A 228 -15.80 4.11 -11.26
N CYS A 229 -16.38 3.81 -12.43
CA CYS A 229 -16.19 4.56 -13.66
C CYS A 229 -14.71 4.78 -13.99
N ASP A 230 -13.89 3.77 -13.74
CA ASP A 230 -12.46 3.77 -14.01
C ASP A 230 -12.12 3.06 -15.33
N ASN A 231 -10.99 3.41 -15.88
CA ASN A 231 -10.33 2.68 -16.96
C ASN A 231 -8.88 2.34 -16.55
N LEU A 232 -8.12 1.66 -17.38
CA LEU A 232 -6.75 1.25 -17.08
C LEU A 232 -5.80 2.40 -16.75
N GLN A 233 -6.14 3.63 -17.13
CA GLN A 233 -5.40 4.85 -16.83
C GLN A 233 -5.76 5.49 -15.49
N THR A 234 -7.04 5.47 -15.15
CA THR A 234 -7.58 6.17 -13.97
C THR A 234 -7.62 5.27 -12.75
N LEU A 235 -7.57 3.95 -12.97
CA LEU A 235 -7.57 2.94 -11.91
C LEU A 235 -6.39 3.15 -10.95
N PRO A 236 -6.63 3.45 -9.67
CA PRO A 236 -5.56 3.59 -8.69
C PRO A 236 -4.83 2.27 -8.46
N LEU A 237 -3.50 2.33 -8.37
CA LEU A 237 -2.65 1.15 -8.14
C LEU A 237 -2.68 0.64 -6.69
N THR A 238 -3.23 1.42 -5.76
CA THR A 238 -3.29 1.07 -4.33
C THR A 238 -4.62 1.49 -3.73
N SER A 239 -5.04 0.83 -2.64
CA SER A 239 -6.27 1.16 -1.90
C SER A 239 -6.30 2.64 -1.44
N THR A 240 -5.18 3.15 -0.94
CA THR A 240 -5.05 4.56 -0.55
C THR A 240 -5.11 5.53 -1.75
N GLY A 241 -4.86 5.04 -2.95
CA GLY A 241 -4.96 5.83 -4.18
C GLY A 241 -6.38 6.34 -4.45
N TYR A 242 -7.40 5.54 -4.13
CA TYR A 242 -8.81 5.93 -4.25
C TYR A 242 -9.14 7.11 -3.32
N VAL A 243 -8.76 6.99 -2.04
CA VAL A 243 -8.97 8.05 -1.06
C VAL A 243 -8.21 9.32 -1.45
N ARG A 244 -6.96 9.16 -1.91
CA ARG A 244 -6.13 10.28 -2.37
C ARG A 244 -6.77 11.01 -3.55
N ARG A 245 -7.41 10.27 -4.47
CA ARG A 245 -8.15 10.86 -5.58
C ARG A 245 -9.32 11.71 -5.09
N ASP A 246 -10.15 11.16 -4.22
CA ASP A 246 -11.35 11.82 -3.69
C ASP A 246 -10.97 13.06 -2.86
N VAL A 247 -10.00 12.95 -1.96
CA VAL A 247 -9.52 14.07 -1.14
C VAL A 247 -8.85 15.16 -1.99
N ARG A 248 -8.05 14.78 -3.00
CA ARG A 248 -7.46 15.77 -3.93
C ARG A 248 -8.51 16.55 -4.70
N GLN A 249 -9.58 15.88 -5.09
CA GLN A 249 -10.71 16.52 -5.76
C GLN A 249 -11.39 17.53 -4.82
N ALA A 250 -11.69 17.11 -3.59
CA ALA A 250 -12.32 17.97 -2.58
C ALA A 250 -11.45 19.17 -2.23
N LEU A 251 -10.15 18.97 -2.01
CA LEU A 251 -9.22 20.05 -1.61
C LEU A 251 -8.71 20.91 -2.78
N LYS A 252 -9.14 20.64 -4.02
CA LYS A 252 -8.68 21.43 -5.18
C LYS A 252 -8.90 22.95 -5.05
N PRO A 253 -10.02 23.45 -4.51
CA PRO A 253 -10.23 24.89 -4.30
C PRO A 253 -9.22 25.52 -3.31
N LEU A 254 -8.73 24.74 -2.35
CA LEU A 254 -7.83 25.17 -1.27
C LEU A 254 -6.35 24.96 -1.58
N TYR A 255 -6.00 24.64 -2.82
CA TYR A 255 -4.63 24.24 -3.19
C TYR A 255 -3.55 25.27 -2.79
N LEU A 256 -3.80 26.56 -2.96
CA LEU A 256 -2.84 27.61 -2.59
C LEU A 256 -2.66 27.67 -1.06
N GLN A 257 -3.75 27.64 -0.31
CA GLN A 257 -3.73 27.64 1.15
C GLN A 257 -2.98 26.43 1.71
N ILE A 258 -3.23 25.24 1.13
CA ILE A 258 -2.53 24.00 1.51
C ILE A 258 -1.04 24.13 1.21
N ARG A 259 -0.65 24.66 0.06
CA ARG A 259 0.75 24.86 -0.31
C ARG A 259 1.48 25.78 0.68
N ASP A 260 0.81 26.79 1.19
CA ASP A 260 1.42 27.77 2.10
C ASP A 260 1.70 27.22 3.51
N ILE A 261 1.05 26.12 3.90
CA ILE A 261 1.29 25.44 5.19
C ILE A 261 2.19 24.22 5.10
N LEU A 262 2.66 23.84 3.90
CA LEU A 262 3.54 22.66 3.75
C LEU A 262 4.86 22.88 4.50
N PRO A 263 5.38 21.83 5.16
CA PRO A 263 6.66 21.89 5.87
C PRO A 263 7.83 22.01 4.88
N ASP A 264 8.88 22.71 5.29
CA ASP A 264 10.18 22.60 4.66
C ASP A 264 10.89 21.28 5.06
N GLU A 265 12.10 21.05 4.57
CA GLU A 265 12.82 19.79 4.79
C GLU A 265 13.11 19.54 6.28
N ASP A 266 13.59 20.55 7.02
CA ASP A 266 13.96 20.38 8.43
C ASP A 266 12.73 20.18 9.30
N GLN A 267 11.66 20.91 9.04
CA GLN A 267 10.35 20.73 9.67
C GLN A 267 9.79 19.34 9.38
N TYR A 268 9.87 18.89 8.13
CA TYR A 268 9.43 17.55 7.74
C TYR A 268 10.23 16.45 8.45
N ARG A 269 11.56 16.60 8.54
CA ARG A 269 12.42 15.63 9.24
C ARG A 269 12.05 15.50 10.72
N LEU A 270 11.73 16.62 11.39
CA LEU A 270 11.28 16.59 12.78
C LEU A 270 9.87 15.99 12.91
N LEU A 271 8.93 16.36 12.04
CA LEU A 271 7.59 15.76 11.99
C LEU A 271 7.65 14.25 11.78
N ARG A 272 8.51 13.79 10.89
CA ARG A 272 8.70 12.36 10.62
C ARG A 272 9.24 11.59 11.82
N LYS A 273 10.16 12.18 12.59
CA LYS A 273 10.65 11.60 13.85
C LYS A 273 9.55 11.56 14.92
N ALA A 274 8.65 12.54 14.92
CA ALA A 274 7.53 12.61 15.86
C ALA A 274 6.36 11.70 15.45
N PHE A 275 6.23 11.31 14.16
CA PHE A 275 5.15 10.45 13.70
C PHE A 275 5.11 9.12 14.47
N ARG A 276 3.92 8.76 14.95
CA ARG A 276 3.66 7.51 15.66
C ARG A 276 2.39 6.87 15.08
N GLY A 277 2.44 5.56 14.87
CA GLY A 277 1.23 4.78 14.62
C GLY A 277 0.43 4.54 15.89
N GLY A 278 -0.61 3.73 15.81
CA GLY A 278 -1.41 3.34 16.98
C GLY A 278 -0.54 2.73 18.09
N ASN A 279 -0.86 3.06 19.33
CA ASN A 279 -0.15 2.51 20.49
C ASN A 279 -0.59 1.06 20.72
N THR A 280 0.24 0.11 20.30
CA THR A 280 0.02 -1.33 20.54
C THR A 280 0.96 -1.82 21.63
N HIS A 281 0.42 -2.55 22.59
CA HIS A 281 1.21 -3.16 23.66
C HIS A 281 0.52 -4.40 24.21
N CYS A 282 1.30 -5.42 24.53
CA CYS A 282 0.87 -6.58 25.29
C CYS A 282 1.77 -6.67 26.52
N ALA A 283 1.20 -6.46 27.70
CA ALA A 283 1.98 -6.46 28.94
C ALA A 283 2.60 -7.84 29.19
N LYS A 284 3.89 -7.88 29.47
CA LYS A 284 4.69 -9.11 29.69
C LYS A 284 4.07 -9.99 30.77
N GLU A 285 3.52 -9.38 31.82
CA GLU A 285 2.91 -10.09 32.96
C GLU A 285 1.74 -10.99 32.58
N TYR A 286 1.05 -10.70 31.44
CA TYR A 286 -0.10 -11.47 30.93
C TYR A 286 0.28 -12.41 29.80
N SER A 287 1.49 -12.34 29.29
CA SER A 287 1.95 -13.20 28.21
C SER A 287 1.93 -14.67 28.62
N ARG A 288 1.41 -15.54 27.75
CA ARG A 288 1.26 -16.99 27.96
C ARG A 288 0.41 -17.38 29.18
N LYS A 289 -0.45 -16.50 29.67
CA LYS A 289 -1.39 -16.80 30.75
C LYS A 289 -2.81 -16.90 30.22
N LEU A 290 -3.57 -17.86 30.73
CA LEU A 290 -5.01 -17.90 30.53
C LEU A 290 -5.64 -16.83 31.44
N LEU A 291 -6.33 -15.88 30.83
CA LEU A 291 -7.05 -14.84 31.53
C LEU A 291 -8.53 -15.11 31.48
N THR A 292 -9.24 -14.93 32.60
CA THR A 292 -10.70 -15.03 32.73
C THR A 292 -11.28 -13.64 32.92
N ASN A 293 -12.58 -13.47 32.62
CA ASN A 293 -13.29 -12.20 32.75
C ASN A 293 -12.64 -11.05 31.97
N VAL A 294 -12.26 -11.32 30.71
CA VAL A 294 -11.67 -10.34 29.81
C VAL A 294 -12.76 -9.66 28.99
N TYR A 295 -12.75 -8.33 28.96
CA TYR A 295 -13.65 -7.51 28.17
C TYR A 295 -12.87 -6.85 27.04
N SER A 296 -13.47 -6.83 25.84
CA SER A 296 -12.94 -6.13 24.66
C SER A 296 -13.81 -4.92 24.34
N TYR A 297 -13.18 -3.78 24.16
CA TYR A 297 -13.83 -2.53 23.77
C TYR A 297 -13.28 -2.05 22.46
N ASP A 298 -14.15 -1.59 21.56
CA ASP A 298 -13.79 -1.01 20.28
C ASP A 298 -14.37 0.39 20.15
N MET A 299 -13.59 1.31 19.58
CA MET A 299 -14.02 2.66 19.27
C MET A 299 -14.33 2.76 17.78
N ALA A 300 -15.62 2.87 17.46
CA ALA A 300 -16.08 2.93 16.07
C ALA A 300 -15.43 4.08 15.29
N SER A 301 -14.72 3.77 14.21
CA SER A 301 -14.08 4.74 13.32
C SER A 301 -13.22 5.77 14.06
N CYS A 302 -12.40 5.33 15.03
CA CYS A 302 -11.63 6.18 15.93
C CYS A 302 -10.85 7.30 15.21
N TYR A 303 -10.01 6.96 14.22
CA TYR A 303 -9.22 7.97 13.48
C TYR A 303 -10.09 8.98 12.72
N PRO A 304 -11.09 8.58 11.92
CA PRO A 304 -12.03 9.51 11.30
C PRO A 304 -12.76 10.43 12.29
N ALA A 305 -13.17 9.90 13.44
CA ALA A 305 -13.81 10.69 14.50
C ALA A 305 -12.86 11.78 15.04
N GLN A 306 -11.57 11.46 15.25
CA GLN A 306 -10.57 12.44 15.66
C GLN A 306 -10.37 13.51 14.57
N GLN A 307 -10.29 13.12 13.29
CA GLN A 307 -10.15 14.05 12.18
C GLN A 307 -11.35 15.02 12.04
N LEU A 308 -12.54 14.59 12.42
CA LEU A 308 -13.74 15.44 12.41
C LEU A 308 -13.81 16.40 13.60
N THR A 309 -13.32 16.01 14.77
CA THR A 309 -13.62 16.67 16.05
C THR A 309 -12.43 17.36 16.70
N LYS A 310 -11.21 17.01 16.34
CA LYS A 310 -9.99 17.58 16.94
C LYS A 310 -9.38 18.64 16.07
N GLN A 311 -8.52 19.43 16.68
CA GLN A 311 -7.78 20.49 16.01
C GLN A 311 -6.40 19.99 15.57
N TYR A 312 -5.99 20.43 14.39
CA TYR A 312 -4.77 20.08 13.69
C TYR A 312 -3.94 21.33 13.38
N PRO A 313 -2.62 21.21 13.10
CA PRO A 313 -1.83 22.33 12.62
C PRO A 313 -2.39 22.84 11.28
N ILE A 314 -2.93 24.05 11.28
CA ILE A 314 -3.52 24.71 10.09
C ILE A 314 -2.69 25.87 9.55
N SER A 315 -1.56 26.17 10.17
CA SER A 315 -0.59 27.15 9.67
C SER A 315 0.77 26.46 9.44
N LYS A 316 1.65 27.16 8.73
CA LYS A 316 3.05 26.73 8.60
C LYS A 316 3.72 26.71 9.97
N PHE A 317 4.50 25.70 10.24
CA PHE A 317 5.34 25.64 11.43
C PHE A 317 6.42 26.73 11.39
N ARG A 318 6.73 27.31 12.55
CA ARG A 318 7.83 28.25 12.75
C ARG A 318 8.73 27.75 13.86
N TRP A 319 10.03 27.81 13.67
CA TRP A 319 11.01 27.47 14.69
C TRP A 319 10.93 28.45 15.84
N ILE A 320 11.17 27.97 17.05
CA ILE A 320 11.33 28.81 18.25
C ILE A 320 12.82 29.12 18.38
N ASP A 321 13.23 30.35 18.05
CA ASP A 321 14.64 30.75 17.98
C ASP A 321 15.21 31.17 19.32
N ASP A 322 14.37 31.50 20.32
CA ASP A 322 14.80 31.90 21.65
C ASP A 322 15.06 30.68 22.55
N ARG A 323 15.59 30.96 23.76
CA ARG A 323 15.86 29.95 24.79
C ARG A 323 14.64 29.04 25.01
N LEU A 324 14.82 27.76 24.74
CA LEU A 324 13.83 26.72 24.92
C LEU A 324 13.80 26.26 26.39
N THR A 325 12.66 26.40 27.05
CA THR A 325 12.40 25.87 28.38
C THR A 325 11.07 25.14 28.40
N LEU A 326 10.92 24.19 29.32
CA LEU A 326 9.66 23.45 29.47
C LEU A 326 8.48 24.39 29.76
N ASP A 327 8.66 25.40 30.61
CA ASP A 327 7.64 26.39 30.92
C ASP A 327 7.17 27.14 29.67
N ARG A 328 8.10 27.46 28.77
CA ARG A 328 7.76 28.11 27.50
C ARG A 328 6.95 27.20 26.61
N ILE A 329 7.31 25.93 26.49
CA ILE A 329 6.52 24.95 25.75
C ILE A 329 5.11 24.82 26.36
N ILE A 330 5.01 24.70 27.67
CA ILE A 330 3.71 24.64 28.38
C ILE A 330 2.86 25.89 28.12
N ARG A 331 3.44 27.07 28.00
CA ARG A 331 2.70 28.29 27.61
C ARG A 331 2.09 28.15 26.21
N PHE A 332 2.82 27.62 25.22
CA PHE A 332 2.27 27.37 23.88
C PHE A 332 1.13 26.36 23.94
N LEU A 333 1.22 25.31 24.75
CA LEU A 333 0.13 24.36 24.95
C LEU A 333 -1.13 25.05 25.49
N LYS A 334 -0.97 25.89 26.53
CA LYS A 334 -2.08 26.66 27.10
C LYS A 334 -2.73 27.63 26.10
N LEU A 335 -1.97 28.14 25.15
CA LEU A 335 -2.43 29.01 24.07
C LEU A 335 -2.97 28.22 22.87
N ASN A 336 -3.13 26.92 23.00
CA ASN A 336 -3.67 26.01 21.96
C ASN A 336 -2.84 26.00 20.66
N TYR A 337 -1.50 26.08 20.76
CA TYR A 337 -0.63 25.87 19.62
C TYR A 337 -0.27 24.40 19.48
N ALA A 338 -0.08 23.95 18.23
CA ALA A 338 0.62 22.72 17.95
C ALA A 338 2.11 22.93 18.20
N VAL A 339 2.74 22.01 18.91
CA VAL A 339 4.17 22.05 19.20
C VAL A 339 4.79 20.72 18.81
N VAL A 340 5.90 20.74 18.07
CA VAL A 340 6.73 19.56 17.84
C VAL A 340 8.14 19.90 18.24
N GLY A 341 8.74 19.07 19.11
CA GLY A 341 10.09 19.31 19.61
C GLY A 341 10.93 18.03 19.68
N LEU A 342 12.24 18.22 19.72
CA LEU A 342 13.24 17.20 20.01
C LEU A 342 13.68 17.36 21.47
N TYR A 343 13.40 16.35 22.26
CA TYR A 343 13.60 16.34 23.71
C TYR A 343 14.64 15.31 24.10
N GLU A 344 15.47 15.68 25.09
CA GLU A 344 16.37 14.77 25.79
C GLU A 344 15.97 14.66 27.26
N PHE A 345 15.87 13.44 27.74
CA PHE A 345 15.53 13.13 29.12
C PHE A 345 16.70 12.38 29.78
N THR A 346 17.03 12.75 31.01
CA THR A 346 17.97 12.01 31.86
C THR A 346 17.20 11.40 33.02
N GLY A 347 17.53 10.18 33.40
CA GLY A 347 16.88 9.46 34.49
C GLY A 347 15.39 9.23 34.33
N LEU A 348 14.97 8.88 33.10
CA LEU A 348 13.56 8.66 32.76
C LEU A 348 13.04 7.38 33.43
N ARG A 349 11.91 7.47 34.13
CA ARG A 349 11.28 6.35 34.85
C ARG A 349 9.76 6.41 34.76
N LEU A 350 9.13 5.27 34.50
CA LEU A 350 7.66 5.17 34.53
C LEU A 350 7.16 5.38 35.97
N LYS A 351 6.32 6.41 36.18
CA LYS A 351 5.82 6.86 37.50
C LYS A 351 5.02 5.83 38.24
N ASN A 352 4.21 5.06 37.54
CA ASN A 352 3.14 4.34 38.17
C ASN A 352 3.19 2.86 37.84
N LYS A 353 3.34 2.04 38.86
CA LYS A 353 3.23 0.57 38.75
C LYS A 353 1.88 0.11 38.20
N HIS A 354 0.85 0.96 38.23
CA HIS A 354 -0.48 0.66 37.68
C HIS A 354 -0.63 1.07 36.21
N THR A 355 0.30 1.82 35.63
CA THR A 355 0.27 2.15 34.20
C THR A 355 0.78 0.96 33.41
N ARG A 356 -0.15 0.11 32.98
CA ARG A 356 0.15 -1.16 32.31
C ARG A 356 0.41 -1.01 30.81
N ILE A 357 0.30 0.20 30.28
CA ILE A 357 0.52 0.55 28.89
C ILE A 357 1.54 1.70 28.83
N PRO A 358 2.85 1.43 28.93
CA PRO A 358 3.86 2.45 28.77
C PRO A 358 3.77 3.11 27.41
N TYR A 359 3.82 4.45 27.40
CA TYR A 359 3.57 5.19 26.15
C TYR A 359 4.77 5.16 25.19
N ILE A 360 5.97 5.35 25.70
CA ILE A 360 7.16 5.56 24.87
C ILE A 360 7.58 4.27 24.16
N SER A 361 7.59 4.30 22.81
CA SER A 361 8.11 3.20 21.99
C SER A 361 9.62 3.26 21.89
N LEU A 362 10.31 2.18 22.23
CA LEU A 362 11.76 2.07 22.13
C LEU A 362 12.26 2.27 20.68
N ALA A 363 11.51 1.79 19.69
CA ALA A 363 11.85 1.94 18.27
C ALA A 363 11.80 3.40 17.76
N ARG A 364 11.26 4.34 18.54
CA ARG A 364 11.14 5.77 18.23
C ARG A 364 11.99 6.65 19.14
N THR A 365 12.94 6.07 19.85
CA THR A 365 13.84 6.76 20.77
C THR A 365 15.27 6.32 20.54
N GLU A 366 16.19 7.23 20.83
CA GLU A 366 17.60 6.91 21.03
C GLU A 366 17.79 6.80 22.55
N SER A 367 17.89 5.59 23.10
CA SER A 367 17.94 5.36 24.56
C SER A 367 19.15 4.55 24.95
N VAL A 368 19.73 4.91 26.10
CA VAL A 368 20.91 4.27 26.72
C VAL A 368 20.54 3.84 28.14
N GLU A 369 21.09 2.72 28.61
CA GLU A 369 20.85 2.16 29.95
C GLU A 369 19.33 2.03 30.23
N PHE A 370 18.62 1.29 29.38
CA PHE A 370 17.19 1.22 29.44
C PHE A 370 16.65 -0.15 29.87
N VAL A 371 15.42 -0.12 30.43
CA VAL A 371 14.58 -1.29 30.63
C VAL A 371 13.30 -1.10 29.82
N ALA A 372 12.88 -2.14 29.10
CA ALA A 372 11.70 -2.10 28.26
C ALA A 372 10.79 -3.31 28.50
N ASP A 373 9.49 -3.14 28.31
CA ASP A 373 8.50 -4.19 28.26
C ASP A 373 7.87 -4.24 26.87
N ASN A 374 8.10 -5.35 26.16
CA ASN A 374 7.55 -5.59 24.83
C ASN A 374 7.67 -4.37 23.88
N GLY A 375 8.89 -3.82 23.79
CA GLY A 375 9.19 -2.67 22.94
C GLY A 375 8.71 -1.30 23.48
N ARG A 376 8.25 -1.23 24.71
CA ARG A 376 7.87 0.01 25.42
C ARG A 376 8.85 0.32 26.55
N LEU A 377 9.30 1.56 26.60
CA LEU A 377 10.31 2.02 27.55
C LEU A 377 9.71 2.13 28.96
N LEU A 378 10.36 1.47 29.94
CA LEU A 378 10.04 1.60 31.36
C LEU A 378 10.96 2.57 32.06
N THR A 379 12.28 2.42 31.83
CA THR A 379 13.31 3.31 32.39
C THR A 379 14.40 3.54 31.34
N ALA A 380 15.09 4.69 31.44
CA ALA A 380 16.31 4.95 30.68
C ALA A 380 17.21 5.92 31.45
N GLY A 381 18.51 5.66 31.47
CA GLY A 381 19.50 6.62 31.97
C GLY A 381 19.51 7.88 31.10
N PHE A 382 19.46 7.71 29.79
CA PHE A 382 19.30 8.79 28.82
C PHE A 382 18.30 8.35 27.70
N SER A 383 17.49 9.31 27.21
CA SER A 383 16.61 9.07 26.06
C SER A 383 16.38 10.34 25.27
N ARG A 384 16.55 10.26 23.94
CA ARG A 384 16.27 11.33 23.00
C ARG A 384 15.08 10.94 22.12
N MET A 385 14.09 11.82 21.97
CA MET A 385 12.89 11.57 21.15
C MET A 385 12.24 12.84 20.64
N ALA A 386 11.62 12.75 19.47
CA ALA A 386 10.74 13.81 18.97
C ALA A 386 9.31 13.57 19.47
N LEU A 387 8.67 14.61 19.99
CA LEU A 387 7.31 14.54 20.54
C LEU A 387 6.46 15.70 20.00
N THR A 388 5.19 15.41 19.72
CA THR A 388 4.15 16.44 19.63
C THR A 388 3.81 16.95 21.04
N GLU A 389 3.04 18.03 21.14
CA GLU A 389 2.55 18.49 22.46
C GLU A 389 1.66 17.43 23.13
N ILE A 390 0.90 16.67 22.34
CA ILE A 390 0.03 15.59 22.85
C ILE A 390 0.89 14.45 23.45
N ASP A 391 1.94 14.04 22.73
CA ASP A 391 2.88 13.06 23.24
C ASP A 391 3.59 13.55 24.52
N LEU A 392 4.02 14.81 24.52
CA LEU A 392 4.71 15.41 25.65
C LEU A 392 3.81 15.43 26.91
N GLU A 393 2.55 15.81 26.77
CA GLU A 393 1.58 15.74 27.87
C GLU A 393 1.49 14.34 28.47
N ILE A 394 1.37 13.31 27.63
CA ILE A 394 1.29 11.91 28.08
C ILE A 394 2.60 11.51 28.77
N VAL A 395 3.75 11.89 28.21
CA VAL A 395 5.06 11.60 28.83
C VAL A 395 5.18 12.26 30.21
N LEU A 396 4.83 13.54 30.35
CA LEU A 396 4.85 14.26 31.63
C LEU A 396 3.88 13.66 32.67
N GLN A 397 2.76 13.10 32.22
CA GLN A 397 1.82 12.39 33.10
C GLN A 397 2.37 11.04 33.55
N GLN A 398 2.94 10.26 32.64
CA GLN A 398 3.29 8.86 32.89
C GLN A 398 4.70 8.66 33.46
N TYR A 399 5.65 9.57 33.15
CA TYR A 399 7.04 9.41 33.51
C TYR A 399 7.56 10.49 34.46
N GLU A 400 8.53 10.11 35.28
CA GLU A 400 9.44 11.00 36.02
C GLU A 400 10.79 11.05 35.32
N PHE A 401 11.52 12.14 35.49
CA PHE A 401 12.86 12.34 34.94
C PHE A 401 13.62 13.29 35.84
N ASP A 402 14.94 13.17 35.82
CA ASP A 402 15.82 14.04 36.60
C ASP A 402 16.07 15.37 35.89
N MET A 403 16.19 15.33 34.55
CA MET A 403 16.38 16.52 33.72
C MET A 403 15.69 16.34 32.34
N ILE A 404 15.22 17.44 31.81
CA ILE A 404 14.74 17.56 30.42
C ILE A 404 15.51 18.70 29.74
N ASP A 405 16.04 18.43 28.55
CA ASP A 405 16.64 19.41 27.66
C ASP A 405 15.89 19.43 26.32
N ILE A 406 15.66 20.63 25.78
CA ILE A 406 14.90 20.82 24.55
C ILE A 406 15.86 21.30 23.46
N LYS A 407 16.20 20.45 22.53
CA LYS A 407 17.18 20.73 21.48
C LYS A 407 16.65 21.62 20.36
N SER A 408 15.40 21.43 19.99
CA SER A 408 14.71 22.24 19.02
C SER A 408 13.19 22.11 19.21
N ALA A 409 12.45 23.14 18.86
CA ALA A 409 11.01 23.08 18.83
C ALA A 409 10.45 24.04 17.78
N MET A 410 9.31 23.65 17.22
CA MET A 410 8.56 24.47 16.29
C MET A 410 7.07 24.48 16.66
N VAL A 411 6.39 25.59 16.30
CA VAL A 411 5.00 25.84 16.65
C VAL A 411 4.17 26.19 15.42
N ALA A 412 2.89 25.81 15.45
CA ALA A 412 1.89 26.19 14.47
C ALA A 412 0.55 26.49 15.14
N GLN A 413 -0.28 27.30 14.50
CA GLN A 413 -1.64 27.52 14.96
C GLN A 413 -2.48 26.26 14.74
N LYS A 414 -3.35 25.94 15.69
CA LYS A 414 -4.31 24.83 15.60
C LYS A 414 -5.68 25.32 15.17
N GLY A 415 -6.35 24.51 14.39
CA GLY A 415 -7.73 24.69 13.98
C GLY A 415 -8.30 23.39 13.43
N TYR A 416 -9.55 23.44 13.06
CA TYR A 416 -10.20 22.27 12.46
C TYR A 416 -9.73 22.08 11.02
N LEU A 417 -9.70 20.82 10.58
CA LEU A 417 -9.44 20.49 9.17
C LEU A 417 -10.50 21.17 8.27
N PRO A 418 -10.15 21.49 7.01
CA PRO A 418 -11.09 22.11 6.06
C PRO A 418 -12.40 21.33 5.95
N GLU A 419 -13.51 22.04 5.76
CA GLU A 419 -14.83 21.39 5.64
C GLU A 419 -14.87 20.45 4.43
N GLU A 420 -14.23 20.82 3.33
CA GLU A 420 -14.12 20.00 2.12
C GLU A 420 -13.46 18.64 2.41
N TYR A 421 -12.46 18.61 3.29
CA TYR A 421 -11.86 17.35 3.75
C TYR A 421 -12.80 16.57 4.67
N LYS A 422 -13.44 17.25 5.62
CA LYS A 422 -14.36 16.63 6.56
C LYS A 422 -15.62 16.08 5.87
N ASP A 423 -16.06 16.71 4.79
CA ASP A 423 -17.22 16.24 3.99
C ASP A 423 -16.91 14.90 3.29
N VAL A 424 -15.67 14.67 2.87
CA VAL A 424 -15.26 13.34 2.36
C VAL A 424 -15.40 12.27 3.45
N ILE A 425 -14.96 12.56 4.68
CA ILE A 425 -15.10 11.65 5.82
C ILE A 425 -16.58 11.41 6.15
N ARG A 426 -17.38 12.47 6.22
CA ARG A 426 -18.83 12.38 6.51
C ARG A 426 -19.55 11.53 5.47
N LYS A 427 -19.24 11.71 4.19
CA LYS A 427 -19.79 10.89 3.10
C LYS A 427 -19.48 9.40 3.30
N TYR A 428 -18.22 9.05 3.55
CA TYR A 428 -17.84 7.65 3.76
C TYR A 428 -18.48 7.06 5.02
N TYR A 429 -18.55 7.85 6.09
CA TYR A 429 -19.16 7.41 7.34
C TYR A 429 -20.68 7.23 7.18
N HIS A 430 -21.35 8.14 6.49
CA HIS A 430 -22.78 8.06 6.18
C HIS A 430 -23.09 6.77 5.42
N ASN A 431 -22.41 6.52 4.31
CA ASN A 431 -22.62 5.32 3.50
C ASN A 431 -22.32 4.03 4.30
N LYS A 432 -21.21 4.01 5.07
CA LYS A 432 -20.90 2.89 5.96
C LYS A 432 -22.01 2.62 7.01
N THR A 433 -22.74 3.64 7.43
CA THR A 433 -23.74 3.51 8.49
C THR A 433 -25.11 3.17 7.93
N VAL A 434 -25.56 3.93 6.94
CA VAL A 434 -26.93 3.83 6.37
C VAL A 434 -27.08 2.58 5.50
N LEU A 435 -26.06 2.26 4.71
CA LEU A 435 -26.12 1.13 3.78
C LEU A 435 -25.74 -0.21 4.42
N LYS A 436 -25.49 -0.24 5.72
CA LYS A 436 -25.11 -1.47 6.43
C LYS A 436 -26.27 -2.47 6.43
N GLY A 437 -26.06 -3.63 5.80
CA GLY A 437 -27.06 -4.71 5.75
C GLY A 437 -28.09 -4.58 4.63
N THR A 438 -27.90 -3.63 3.71
CA THR A 438 -28.70 -3.52 2.48
C THR A 438 -28.63 -4.80 1.66
N GLN A 439 -29.72 -5.12 0.93
CA GLN A 439 -29.78 -6.24 0.00
C GLN A 439 -29.52 -5.83 -1.45
N ASP A 440 -29.51 -4.52 -1.73
CA ASP A 440 -29.20 -4.00 -3.06
C ASP A 440 -27.70 -4.17 -3.37
N PRO A 441 -27.32 -4.81 -4.49
CA PRO A 441 -25.92 -5.08 -4.82
C PRO A 441 -25.06 -3.82 -5.02
N ASP A 442 -25.65 -2.73 -5.55
CA ASP A 442 -24.92 -1.49 -5.77
C ASP A 442 -24.68 -0.73 -4.47
N GLU A 443 -25.66 -0.73 -3.59
CA GLU A 443 -25.51 -0.19 -2.24
C GLU A 443 -24.53 -1.03 -1.39
N GLN A 444 -24.55 -2.37 -1.52
CA GLN A 444 -23.56 -3.23 -0.87
C GLN A 444 -22.13 -2.90 -1.34
N TYR A 445 -21.95 -2.71 -2.64
CA TYR A 445 -20.67 -2.27 -3.20
C TYR A 445 -20.22 -0.94 -2.59
N LEU A 446 -21.12 0.06 -2.59
CA LEU A 446 -20.82 1.39 -2.03
C LEU A 446 -20.50 1.33 -0.53
N TYR A 447 -21.25 0.55 0.24
CA TYR A 447 -20.98 0.28 1.65
C TYR A 447 -19.57 -0.25 1.88
N MET A 448 -19.19 -1.31 1.16
CA MET A 448 -17.88 -1.93 1.30
C MET A 448 -16.76 -0.98 0.91
N LYS A 449 -16.92 -0.31 -0.22
CA LYS A 449 -15.94 0.64 -0.75
C LYS A 449 -15.69 1.82 0.17
N ASP A 450 -16.76 2.44 0.68
CA ASP A 450 -16.63 3.61 1.56
C ASP A 450 -16.17 3.23 2.95
N LYS A 451 -16.46 2.01 3.42
CA LYS A 451 -15.86 1.45 4.65
C LYS A 451 -14.34 1.28 4.49
N GLU A 452 -13.85 0.78 3.35
CA GLU A 452 -12.42 0.67 3.05
C GLU A 452 -11.76 2.05 2.98
N LYS A 453 -12.37 2.98 2.27
CA LYS A 453 -11.88 4.36 2.14
C LYS A 453 -11.82 5.09 3.49
N LEU A 454 -12.84 4.91 4.33
CA LEU A 454 -12.89 5.49 5.67
C LEU A 454 -11.74 4.99 6.54
N ASN A 455 -11.39 3.71 6.45
CA ASN A 455 -10.26 3.16 7.18
C ASN A 455 -8.90 3.62 6.63
N ALA A 456 -8.83 3.95 5.35
CA ALA A 456 -7.60 4.36 4.68
C ALA A 456 -7.30 5.87 4.76
N ILE A 457 -8.29 6.71 5.09
CA ILE A 457 -8.16 8.18 4.97
C ILE A 457 -7.09 8.77 5.90
N TYR A 458 -6.98 8.29 7.13
CA TYR A 458 -5.91 8.69 8.04
C TYR A 458 -4.54 8.24 7.50
N GLY A 459 -4.42 6.97 7.13
CA GLY A 459 -3.18 6.42 6.58
C GLY A 459 -2.69 7.15 5.33
N MET A 460 -3.60 7.72 4.54
CA MET A 460 -3.25 8.56 3.40
C MET A 460 -2.52 9.85 3.84
N CYS A 461 -2.98 10.52 4.90
CA CYS A 461 -2.32 11.72 5.43
C CYS A 461 -0.95 11.40 6.04
N ALA A 462 -0.80 10.23 6.63
CA ALA A 462 0.43 9.76 7.27
C ALA A 462 1.46 9.17 6.29
N GLN A 463 1.14 9.10 4.99
CA GLN A 463 2.09 8.61 3.99
C GLN A 463 3.28 9.56 3.86
N ASP A 464 4.47 8.98 3.98
CA ASP A 464 5.73 9.69 3.78
C ASP A 464 5.81 10.20 2.33
N PRO A 465 5.90 11.52 2.09
CA PRO A 465 6.07 12.06 0.74
C PRO A 465 7.46 11.77 0.15
N ILE A 466 8.45 11.48 0.97
CA ILE A 466 9.81 11.12 0.56
C ILE A 466 9.99 9.62 0.74
N HIS A 467 9.69 8.88 -0.32
CA HIS A 467 9.90 7.43 -0.33
C HIS A 467 11.37 7.06 -0.56
N ALA A 468 11.80 5.95 0.05
CA ALA A 468 13.00 5.28 -0.41
C ALA A 468 12.82 4.88 -1.88
N ASP A 469 13.89 5.01 -2.66
CA ASP A 469 13.94 4.47 -4.01
C ASP A 469 14.36 3.02 -3.90
N ILE A 470 13.45 2.11 -4.25
CA ILE A 470 13.65 0.67 -4.17
C ILE A 470 13.73 0.16 -5.61
N GLN A 471 14.87 -0.36 -5.96
CA GLN A 471 15.14 -0.88 -7.29
C GLN A 471 15.57 -2.34 -7.22
N TYR A 472 15.17 -3.09 -8.22
CA TYR A 472 15.64 -4.44 -8.46
C TYR A 472 16.42 -4.45 -9.76
N ASN A 473 17.60 -5.03 -9.74
CA ASN A 473 18.43 -5.21 -10.92
C ASN A 473 19.15 -6.55 -10.82
N ASP A 474 18.79 -7.47 -11.66
CA ASP A 474 19.47 -8.76 -11.86
C ASP A 474 19.81 -9.50 -10.55
N GLY A 475 18.79 -9.76 -9.74
CA GLY A 475 18.91 -10.46 -8.45
C GLY A 475 19.28 -9.55 -7.27
N VAL A 476 19.66 -8.30 -7.51
CA VAL A 476 20.13 -7.39 -6.46
C VAL A 476 19.07 -6.32 -6.15
N TRP A 477 18.70 -6.24 -4.88
CA TRP A 477 17.86 -5.17 -4.37
C TRP A 477 18.71 -4.01 -3.87
N THR A 478 18.45 -2.82 -4.37
CA THR A 478 19.04 -1.58 -3.85
C THR A 478 17.97 -0.72 -3.21
N VAL A 479 18.25 -0.23 -2.01
CA VAL A 479 17.37 0.67 -1.27
C VAL A 479 18.15 1.94 -1.00
N SER A 480 17.87 3.00 -1.74
CA SER A 480 18.46 4.31 -1.49
C SER A 480 17.59 5.07 -0.49
N ASN A 481 17.98 5.00 0.78
CA ASN A 481 17.34 5.77 1.84
C ASN A 481 17.76 7.25 1.71
N TYR A 482 16.84 8.09 1.27
CA TYR A 482 16.90 9.57 1.43
C TYR A 482 18.16 10.30 0.91
N ASN A 483 19.05 9.66 0.18
CA ASN A 483 20.23 10.30 -0.44
C ASN A 483 19.89 11.12 -1.70
N ARG A 484 18.67 11.65 -1.75
CA ARG A 484 18.28 12.56 -2.82
C ARG A 484 18.86 13.96 -2.53
N PRO A 485 19.26 14.70 -3.58
CA PRO A 485 19.66 16.09 -3.43
C PRO A 485 18.60 16.91 -2.71
N LYS A 486 19.03 17.84 -1.85
CA LYS A 486 18.13 18.68 -1.04
C LYS A 486 17.07 19.39 -1.90
N GLU A 487 17.44 19.83 -3.08
CA GLU A 487 16.54 20.47 -4.04
C GLU A 487 15.40 19.55 -4.49
N VAL A 488 15.69 18.25 -4.68
CA VAL A 488 14.69 17.24 -5.06
C VAL A 488 13.73 16.99 -3.91
N ILE A 489 14.24 16.89 -2.69
CA ILE A 489 13.43 16.75 -1.47
C ILE A 489 12.51 17.96 -1.31
N ALA A 490 13.07 19.17 -1.34
CA ALA A 490 12.30 20.41 -1.22
C ALA A 490 11.21 20.51 -2.29
N LYS A 491 11.52 20.21 -3.56
CA LYS A 491 10.55 20.20 -4.66
C LYS A 491 9.44 19.16 -4.43
N THR A 492 9.78 17.98 -3.92
CA THR A 492 8.81 16.93 -3.63
C THR A 492 7.85 17.36 -2.52
N LEU A 493 8.37 17.93 -1.42
CA LEU A 493 7.56 18.45 -0.31
C LEU A 493 6.62 19.55 -0.78
N LEU A 494 7.12 20.55 -1.53
CA LEU A 494 6.31 21.63 -2.09
C LEU A 494 5.27 21.18 -3.12
N SER A 495 5.41 19.99 -3.69
CA SER A 495 4.44 19.42 -4.61
C SER A 495 3.38 18.55 -3.92
N ALA A 496 3.50 18.33 -2.62
CA ALA A 496 2.53 17.56 -1.84
C ALA A 496 1.13 18.18 -1.94
N LYS A 497 0.11 17.33 -1.95
CA LYS A 497 -1.29 17.74 -2.12
C LYS A 497 -2.06 17.80 -0.80
N PHE A 498 -1.44 17.30 0.26
CA PHE A 498 -1.91 17.45 1.65
C PHE A 498 -0.72 17.62 2.58
N PRO A 499 -0.93 18.38 3.68
CA PRO A 499 0.12 18.60 4.67
C PRO A 499 0.45 17.32 5.44
N TYR A 500 1.71 16.93 5.48
CA TYR A 500 2.17 15.76 6.22
C TYR A 500 1.86 15.87 7.73
N GLN A 501 1.87 17.08 8.27
CA GLN A 501 1.54 17.33 9.68
C GLN A 501 0.14 16.88 10.09
N TRP A 502 -0.82 16.78 9.16
CA TRP A 502 -2.15 16.27 9.47
C TRP A 502 -2.16 14.76 9.75
N GLY A 503 -1.14 14.03 9.29
CA GLY A 503 -0.96 12.61 9.59
C GLY A 503 -0.12 12.36 10.85
N VAL A 504 0.62 13.38 11.33
CA VAL A 504 1.44 13.29 12.56
C VAL A 504 0.56 13.47 13.80
N TYR A 505 -0.51 14.25 13.68
CA TYR A 505 -1.51 14.57 14.69
C TYR A 505 -2.75 13.68 14.49
#